data_382ad6b63a7cb9edd98f7f1d9cf8e94d
#
_entry.id   382ad6b63a7cb9edd98f7f1d9cf8e94d
#
_cell.length_a   1.000
_cell.length_b   1.000
_cell.length_c   1.000
_cell.angle_alpha   90.00
_cell.angle_beta   90.00
_cell.angle_gamma   90.00
#
_symmetry.space_group_name_H-M   'P 1'
#
loop_
_entity.id
_entity.type
_entity.pdbx_description
1 polymer ?
#
loop_
_entity_poly.entity_id
_entity_poly.type
_entity_poly.pdbx_seq_one_letter_code
_entity_poly.pdbx_strand_id
1 'polypeptide(L)'
;MSYLDDKISTEEFIKNRGAVKTQKIARSSLNLFDLFTKATFDGKEGEKVVLDIKKEIEKDGNHNRLFILTNKFIQWLLEPHADIKVKTNNHDVSIGKHTASSVKTIISHIRAYYEEFGQIEYPERKYRRMVKMPKIVSVEPYALTKEEIKQLCEVSTTHRKVLYMILKDTGLRIQEALLIKKDDFDFNSTPVSLNIPPNHDKTNSTNQTRYITSETREFLELYLKSSEVKEYLFIPRLEHLHQQEQNEERIFDIARKKIGFTKRYEHNNRHKIVIHSLRAFCGTVLAEKYGEEFAHGYIGHSKYLGQYIRNKKKYPEMFKRIENEFMLYKTVEVIDETEKIMGLQNDVMEMKQIMQQISQQKDISTKIQLEIQKLKTK
;
A
#
# COMPACT_ATOMS: atom_id res chain seq x y z
N MET A 1 -7.75 -31.22 -38.04
CA MET A 1 -7.57 -29.83 -37.53
C MET A 1 -7.80 -29.86 -36.02
N SER A 2 -6.79 -29.52 -35.23
CA SER A 2 -6.99 -29.33 -33.80
C SER A 2 -7.80 -28.04 -33.63
N TYR A 3 -8.97 -28.13 -33.02
CA TYR A 3 -9.80 -26.96 -32.72
C TYR A 3 -9.25 -26.12 -31.54
N LEU A 4 -8.19 -26.61 -30.88
CA LEU A 4 -7.52 -25.99 -29.77
C LEU A 4 -6.06 -25.73 -30.17
N ASP A 5 -5.69 -24.46 -30.23
CA ASP A 5 -4.29 -24.10 -30.42
C ASP A 5 -3.61 -24.15 -29.05
N ASP A 6 -2.67 -25.08 -28.87
CA ASP A 6 -1.94 -25.23 -27.58
C ASP A 6 -0.93 -24.11 -27.33
N LYS A 7 -0.75 -23.22 -28.30
CA LYS A 7 0.16 -22.06 -28.17
C LYS A 7 -0.59 -20.84 -27.73
N ILE A 8 -0.22 -20.31 -26.58
CA ILE A 8 -0.72 -19.03 -26.09
C ILE A 8 0.21 -17.89 -26.50
N SER A 9 -0.38 -16.74 -26.79
CA SER A 9 0.39 -15.49 -27.00
C SER A 9 0.87 -14.91 -25.67
N THR A 10 1.86 -14.02 -25.72
CA THR A 10 2.33 -13.26 -24.54
C THR A 10 1.19 -12.46 -23.86
N GLU A 11 0.26 -11.91 -24.63
CA GLU A 11 -0.90 -11.18 -24.09
C GLU A 11 -1.90 -12.13 -23.42
N GLU A 12 -2.15 -13.30 -23.96
CA GLU A 12 -2.99 -14.32 -23.34
C GLU A 12 -2.36 -14.84 -22.04
N PHE A 13 -1.04 -15.10 -22.05
CA PHE A 13 -0.33 -15.43 -20.82
C PHE A 13 -0.56 -14.41 -19.73
N ILE A 14 -0.46 -13.09 -20.04
CA ILE A 14 -0.69 -12.02 -19.07
C ILE A 14 -2.15 -12.04 -18.59
N LYS A 15 -3.14 -12.16 -19.50
CA LYS A 15 -4.56 -12.21 -19.13
C LYS A 15 -4.89 -13.39 -18.22
N ASN A 16 -4.23 -14.52 -18.42
CA ASN A 16 -4.43 -15.74 -17.61
C ASN A 16 -3.85 -15.63 -16.19
N ARG A 17 -3.16 -14.55 -15.82
CA ARG A 17 -2.61 -14.33 -14.46
C ARG A 17 -3.67 -13.97 -13.40
N GLY A 18 -4.94 -14.03 -13.71
CA GLY A 18 -6.03 -13.78 -12.76
C GLY A 18 -6.20 -12.31 -12.44
N ALA A 19 -5.98 -11.90 -11.19
CA ALA A 19 -6.25 -10.52 -10.74
C ALA A 19 -5.45 -9.46 -11.51
N VAL A 20 -6.07 -8.31 -11.79
CA VAL A 20 -5.47 -7.19 -12.54
C VAL A 20 -4.10 -6.76 -11.99
N LYS A 21 -3.91 -6.78 -10.67
CA LYS A 21 -2.62 -6.45 -10.03
C LYS A 21 -1.55 -7.49 -10.41
N THR A 22 -1.91 -8.78 -10.46
CA THR A 22 -0.99 -9.85 -10.88
C THR A 22 -0.64 -9.75 -12.36
N GLN A 23 -1.62 -9.40 -13.22
CA GLN A 23 -1.38 -9.13 -14.64
C GLN A 23 -0.41 -7.97 -14.86
N LYS A 24 -0.55 -6.87 -14.11
CA LYS A 24 0.39 -5.74 -14.15
C LYS A 24 1.81 -6.15 -13.76
N ILE A 25 1.95 -6.98 -12.73
CA ILE A 25 3.27 -7.48 -12.29
C ILE A 25 3.86 -8.41 -13.34
N ALA A 26 3.08 -9.31 -13.92
CA ALA A 26 3.52 -10.18 -15.00
C ALA A 26 4.01 -9.39 -16.21
N ARG A 27 3.22 -8.40 -16.67
CA ARG A 27 3.62 -7.49 -17.76
C ARG A 27 4.92 -6.76 -17.46
N SER A 28 5.05 -6.19 -16.26
CA SER A 28 6.29 -5.52 -15.83
C SER A 28 7.49 -6.49 -15.82
N SER A 29 7.28 -7.74 -15.38
CA SER A 29 8.32 -8.76 -15.34
C SER A 29 8.79 -9.15 -16.75
N LEU A 30 7.85 -9.29 -17.69
CA LEU A 30 8.15 -9.59 -19.10
C LEU A 30 8.86 -8.41 -19.79
N ASN A 31 8.44 -7.18 -19.51
CA ASN A 31 9.13 -5.99 -20.04
C ASN A 31 10.58 -5.91 -19.56
N LEU A 32 10.84 -6.21 -18.27
CA LEU A 32 12.21 -6.26 -17.74
C LEU A 32 13.03 -7.38 -18.42
N PHE A 33 12.42 -8.53 -18.65
CA PHE A 33 13.06 -9.64 -19.34
C PHE A 33 13.39 -9.29 -20.79
N ASP A 34 12.48 -8.62 -21.49
CA ASP A 34 12.69 -8.16 -22.87
C ASP A 34 13.83 -7.12 -22.95
N LEU A 35 13.90 -6.18 -22.01
CA LEU A 35 15.01 -5.22 -21.91
C LEU A 35 16.35 -5.92 -21.65
N PHE A 36 16.37 -6.89 -20.74
CA PHE A 36 17.56 -7.71 -20.49
C PHE A 36 18.01 -8.47 -21.73
N THR A 37 17.08 -9.13 -22.42
CA THR A 37 17.45 -9.92 -23.61
C THR A 37 17.94 -9.04 -24.74
N LYS A 38 17.32 -7.88 -24.97
CA LYS A 38 17.77 -6.89 -25.96
C LYS A 38 19.16 -6.36 -25.65
N ALA A 39 19.45 -6.09 -24.37
CA ALA A 39 20.75 -5.63 -23.94
C ALA A 39 21.86 -6.71 -24.01
N THR A 40 21.49 -7.99 -23.84
CA THR A 40 22.45 -9.10 -23.71
C THR A 40 22.66 -9.88 -25.00
N PHE A 41 21.65 -9.92 -25.89
CA PHE A 41 21.62 -10.77 -27.09
C PHE A 41 21.31 -9.96 -28.36
N ASP A 42 22.11 -8.96 -28.65
CA ASP A 42 22.11 -8.17 -29.90
C ASP A 42 20.71 -7.70 -30.34
N GLY A 43 19.92 -7.17 -29.40
CA GLY A 43 18.58 -6.64 -29.66
C GLY A 43 17.48 -7.67 -29.76
N LYS A 44 17.72 -8.95 -29.44
CA LYS A 44 16.68 -9.98 -29.48
C LYS A 44 15.61 -9.76 -28.41
N GLU A 45 14.35 -9.86 -28.84
CA GLU A 45 13.19 -9.82 -27.94
C GLU A 45 13.12 -11.06 -27.04
N GLY A 46 12.62 -10.90 -25.83
CA GLY A 46 12.54 -11.98 -24.83
C GLY A 46 11.75 -13.20 -25.32
N GLU A 47 10.67 -12.98 -26.06
CA GLU A 47 9.86 -14.02 -26.68
C GLU A 47 10.70 -14.89 -27.63
N LYS A 48 11.48 -14.27 -28.53
CA LYS A 48 12.35 -14.98 -29.48
C LYS A 48 13.43 -15.78 -28.76
N VAL A 49 14.02 -15.22 -27.71
CA VAL A 49 15.03 -15.92 -26.91
C VAL A 49 14.46 -17.18 -26.26
N VAL A 50 13.23 -17.13 -25.71
CA VAL A 50 12.57 -18.29 -25.12
C VAL A 50 12.31 -19.37 -26.17
N LEU A 51 11.80 -18.99 -27.35
CA LEU A 51 11.53 -19.95 -28.45
C LEU A 51 12.82 -20.54 -29.02
N ASP A 52 13.91 -19.78 -29.12
CA ASP A 52 15.20 -20.31 -29.56
C ASP A 52 15.75 -21.33 -28.54
N ILE A 53 15.68 -21.03 -27.24
CA ILE A 53 16.07 -22.02 -26.22
C ILE A 53 15.19 -23.26 -26.23
N LYS A 54 13.88 -23.13 -26.47
CA LYS A 54 13.00 -24.29 -26.66
C LYS A 54 13.52 -25.23 -27.77
N LYS A 55 13.77 -24.66 -28.97
CA LYS A 55 14.29 -25.43 -30.10
C LYS A 55 15.60 -26.15 -29.79
N GLU A 56 16.49 -25.47 -29.06
CA GLU A 56 17.77 -26.07 -28.65
C GLU A 56 17.59 -27.20 -27.65
N ILE A 57 16.65 -27.06 -26.69
CA ILE A 57 16.32 -28.10 -25.71
C ILE A 57 15.67 -29.29 -26.40
N GLU A 58 14.77 -29.07 -27.37
CA GLU A 58 14.13 -30.12 -28.17
C GLU A 58 15.17 -30.93 -28.98
N LYS A 59 16.26 -30.28 -29.42
CA LYS A 59 17.33 -30.90 -30.17
C LYS A 59 18.26 -31.79 -29.35
N ASP A 60 18.63 -31.38 -28.13
CA ASP A 60 19.68 -32.04 -27.35
C ASP A 60 19.29 -32.41 -25.91
N GLY A 61 18.07 -32.09 -25.48
CA GLY A 61 17.57 -32.34 -24.12
C GLY A 61 18.28 -31.51 -23.03
N ASN A 62 19.08 -30.53 -23.41
CA ASN A 62 19.93 -29.81 -22.45
C ASN A 62 19.28 -28.55 -21.90
N HIS A 63 18.66 -28.64 -20.71
CA HIS A 63 18.03 -27.52 -20.02
C HIS A 63 19.02 -26.54 -19.37
N ASN A 64 20.33 -26.80 -19.38
CA ASN A 64 21.30 -25.91 -18.71
C ASN A 64 21.31 -24.50 -19.29
N ARG A 65 20.99 -24.34 -20.58
CA ARG A 65 20.87 -23.00 -21.23
C ARG A 65 19.81 -22.15 -20.57
N LEU A 66 18.64 -22.73 -20.25
CA LEU A 66 17.56 -22.05 -19.55
C LEU A 66 18.00 -21.61 -18.15
N PHE A 67 18.71 -22.46 -17.43
CA PHE A 67 19.21 -22.12 -16.10
C PHE A 67 20.30 -21.03 -16.13
N ILE A 68 21.16 -21.06 -17.13
CA ILE A 68 22.17 -20.01 -17.35
C ILE A 68 21.50 -18.68 -17.69
N LEU A 69 20.51 -18.68 -18.61
CA LEU A 69 19.73 -17.49 -18.95
C LEU A 69 19.06 -16.89 -17.70
N THR A 70 18.41 -17.73 -16.91
CA THR A 70 17.74 -17.29 -15.68
C THR A 70 18.72 -16.69 -14.68
N ASN A 71 19.91 -17.30 -14.49
CA ASN A 71 20.93 -16.76 -13.60
C ASN A 71 21.50 -15.43 -14.11
N LYS A 72 21.74 -15.28 -15.42
CA LYS A 72 22.17 -13.99 -16.01
C LYS A 72 21.11 -12.92 -15.80
N PHE A 73 19.82 -13.23 -15.97
CA PHE A 73 18.74 -12.30 -15.72
C PHE A 73 18.63 -11.91 -14.23
N ILE A 74 18.82 -12.87 -13.31
CA ILE A 74 18.87 -12.59 -11.87
C ILE A 74 20.01 -11.61 -11.55
N GLN A 75 21.21 -11.83 -12.09
CA GLN A 75 22.33 -10.92 -11.88
C GLN A 75 22.03 -9.53 -12.43
N TRP A 76 21.50 -9.46 -13.66
CA TRP A 76 21.08 -8.20 -14.27
C TRP A 76 20.06 -7.45 -13.41
N LEU A 77 19.06 -8.12 -12.83
CA LEU A 77 18.08 -7.49 -11.94
C LEU A 77 18.70 -6.97 -10.63
N LEU A 78 19.82 -7.51 -10.18
CA LEU A 78 20.52 -7.10 -8.96
C LEU A 78 21.49 -5.93 -9.18
N GLU A 79 21.67 -5.49 -10.41
CA GLU A 79 22.53 -4.37 -10.79
C GLU A 79 21.70 -3.16 -11.23
N PRO A 80 22.17 -1.92 -11.05
CA PRO A 80 21.52 -0.74 -11.60
C PRO A 80 21.92 -0.53 -13.07
N HIS A 81 20.96 -0.14 -13.92
CA HIS A 81 21.19 0.14 -15.35
C HIS A 81 20.81 1.58 -15.65
N ALA A 82 21.76 2.49 -15.52
CA ALA A 82 21.54 3.93 -15.72
C ALA A 82 21.29 4.31 -17.19
N ASP A 83 21.82 3.53 -18.09
CA ASP A 83 21.75 3.67 -19.56
C ASP A 83 20.41 3.17 -20.15
N ILE A 84 19.73 2.27 -19.44
CA ILE A 84 18.45 1.74 -19.89
C ILE A 84 17.31 2.56 -19.27
N LYS A 85 16.58 3.29 -20.11
CA LYS A 85 15.45 4.12 -19.69
C LYS A 85 14.13 3.46 -20.02
N VAL A 86 13.23 3.45 -19.04
CA VAL A 86 11.84 3.00 -19.17
C VAL A 86 10.92 4.21 -19.05
N LYS A 87 10.02 4.39 -19.99
CA LYS A 87 8.99 5.45 -19.91
C LYS A 87 7.97 5.14 -18.83
N THR A 88 7.87 6.01 -17.84
CA THR A 88 6.89 5.92 -16.78
C THR A 88 6.17 7.28 -16.67
N ASN A 89 4.86 7.32 -16.95
CA ASN A 89 4.02 8.53 -16.78
C ASN A 89 4.69 9.85 -17.24
N ASN A 90 5.20 9.90 -18.48
CA ASN A 90 5.87 11.04 -19.11
C ASN A 90 7.33 11.32 -18.65
N HIS A 91 7.94 10.47 -17.84
CA HIS A 91 9.34 10.61 -17.46
C HIS A 91 10.14 9.36 -17.83
N ASP A 92 11.36 9.55 -18.31
CA ASP A 92 12.30 8.45 -18.52
C ASP A 92 12.99 8.14 -17.17
N VAL A 93 12.78 6.93 -16.68
CA VAL A 93 13.36 6.45 -15.42
C VAL A 93 14.36 5.35 -15.71
N SER A 94 15.58 5.47 -15.18
CA SER A 94 16.59 4.41 -15.26
C SER A 94 16.17 3.18 -14.42
N ILE A 95 16.60 2.00 -14.85
CA ILE A 95 16.32 0.77 -14.10
C ILE A 95 17.28 0.72 -12.89
N GLY A 96 16.70 0.83 -11.70
CA GLY A 96 17.42 0.67 -10.43
C GLY A 96 17.61 -0.80 -10.04
N LYS A 97 18.49 -1.03 -9.09
CA LYS A 97 18.69 -2.33 -8.47
C LYS A 97 17.42 -2.86 -7.82
N HIS A 98 17.00 -4.07 -8.17
CA HIS A 98 15.86 -4.74 -7.55
C HIS A 98 16.22 -5.41 -6.20
N THR A 99 15.27 -5.45 -5.27
CA THR A 99 15.44 -6.20 -4.02
C THR A 99 15.30 -7.71 -4.26
N ALA A 100 15.90 -8.53 -3.38
CA ALA A 100 15.79 -10.00 -3.45
C ALA A 100 14.33 -10.48 -3.53
N SER A 101 13.40 -9.84 -2.81
CA SER A 101 11.98 -10.16 -2.85
C SER A 101 11.35 -9.81 -4.20
N SER A 102 11.70 -8.67 -4.79
CA SER A 102 11.24 -8.28 -6.14
C SER A 102 11.76 -9.25 -7.20
N VAL A 103 13.06 -9.61 -7.13
CA VAL A 103 13.66 -10.61 -8.02
C VAL A 103 12.91 -11.94 -7.95
N LYS A 104 12.59 -12.42 -6.74
CA LYS A 104 11.81 -13.67 -6.59
C LYS A 104 10.45 -13.60 -7.29
N THR A 105 9.75 -12.49 -7.15
CA THR A 105 8.44 -12.27 -7.80
C THR A 105 8.60 -12.23 -9.32
N ILE A 106 9.57 -11.47 -9.84
CA ILE A 106 9.85 -11.37 -11.28
C ILE A 106 10.17 -12.73 -11.84
N ILE A 107 11.11 -13.46 -11.24
CA ILE A 107 11.53 -14.78 -11.70
C ILE A 107 10.38 -15.81 -11.64
N SER A 108 9.47 -15.69 -10.66
CA SER A 108 8.28 -16.55 -10.61
C SER A 108 7.39 -16.37 -11.86
N HIS A 109 7.20 -15.14 -12.34
CA HIS A 109 6.44 -14.87 -13.56
C HIS A 109 7.20 -15.33 -14.83
N ILE A 110 8.51 -15.12 -14.88
CA ILE A 110 9.33 -15.58 -16.02
C ILE A 110 9.36 -17.09 -16.08
N ARG A 111 9.42 -17.76 -14.95
CA ARG A 111 9.36 -19.20 -14.86
C ARG A 111 8.03 -19.75 -15.40
N ALA A 112 6.90 -19.18 -14.97
CA ALA A 112 5.60 -19.51 -15.52
C ALA A 112 5.51 -19.23 -17.04
N TYR A 113 6.19 -18.17 -17.51
CA TYR A 113 6.26 -17.85 -18.92
C TYR A 113 7.05 -18.89 -19.74
N TYR A 114 8.14 -19.44 -19.18
CA TYR A 114 8.83 -20.58 -19.83
C TYR A 114 7.94 -21.81 -19.96
N GLU A 115 7.17 -22.11 -18.91
CA GLU A 115 6.28 -23.28 -18.88
C GLU A 115 5.08 -23.12 -19.82
N GLU A 116 4.36 -21.99 -19.72
CA GLU A 116 3.07 -21.81 -20.40
C GLU A 116 3.23 -21.31 -21.84
N PHE A 117 4.00 -20.22 -22.05
CA PHE A 117 4.25 -19.68 -23.38
C PHE A 117 5.30 -20.49 -24.13
N GLY A 118 6.45 -20.73 -23.49
CA GLY A 118 7.56 -21.48 -24.07
C GLY A 118 7.28 -22.96 -24.21
N GLN A 119 6.31 -23.51 -23.48
CA GLN A 119 6.04 -24.94 -23.39
C GLN A 119 7.33 -25.75 -23.07
N ILE A 120 8.17 -25.17 -22.20
CA ILE A 120 9.44 -25.77 -21.80
C ILE A 120 9.25 -26.50 -20.49
N GLU A 121 9.22 -27.82 -20.53
CA GLU A 121 9.29 -28.64 -19.34
C GLU A 121 10.74 -28.75 -18.86
N TYR A 122 10.98 -28.62 -17.58
CA TYR A 122 12.31 -28.78 -16.99
C TYR A 122 12.24 -29.47 -15.62
N PRO A 123 13.29 -30.22 -15.23
CA PRO A 123 13.31 -30.92 -13.95
C PRO A 123 13.38 -29.94 -12.79
N GLU A 124 12.31 -29.82 -12.00
CA GLU A 124 12.18 -28.89 -10.87
C GLU A 124 13.36 -29.00 -9.88
N ARG A 125 13.77 -30.24 -9.55
CA ARG A 125 14.89 -30.48 -8.64
C ARG A 125 16.20 -29.92 -9.19
N LYS A 126 16.42 -30.04 -10.51
CA LYS A 126 17.61 -29.51 -11.19
C LYS A 126 17.57 -27.98 -11.23
N TYR A 127 16.40 -27.40 -11.54
CA TYR A 127 16.18 -25.96 -11.52
C TYR A 127 16.56 -25.36 -10.18
N ARG A 128 16.00 -25.86 -9.06
CA ARG A 128 16.30 -25.38 -7.71
C ARG A 128 17.77 -25.44 -7.33
N ARG A 129 18.50 -26.43 -7.84
CA ARG A 129 19.93 -26.57 -7.62
C ARG A 129 20.77 -25.63 -8.46
N MET A 130 20.38 -25.40 -9.71
CA MET A 130 21.15 -24.67 -10.71
C MET A 130 20.87 -23.16 -10.70
N VAL A 131 19.64 -22.76 -10.40
CA VAL A 131 19.26 -21.34 -10.36
C VAL A 131 19.55 -20.75 -8.96
N LYS A 132 20.35 -19.72 -8.93
CA LYS A 132 20.85 -19.08 -7.70
C LYS A 132 20.00 -17.88 -7.33
N MET A 133 18.92 -18.15 -6.62
CA MET A 133 18.05 -17.07 -6.11
C MET A 133 18.74 -16.28 -4.99
N PRO A 134 18.60 -14.93 -4.98
CA PRO A 134 19.13 -14.11 -3.90
C PRO A 134 18.43 -14.43 -2.58
N LYS A 135 19.20 -14.40 -1.48
CA LYS A 135 18.66 -14.63 -0.13
C LYS A 135 17.76 -13.46 0.26
N ILE A 136 16.52 -13.77 0.61
CA ILE A 136 15.58 -12.79 1.15
C ILE A 136 15.87 -12.64 2.64
N VAL A 137 16.17 -11.42 3.07
CA VAL A 137 16.23 -11.08 4.48
C VAL A 137 14.82 -10.71 4.93
N SER A 138 14.25 -11.52 5.81
CA SER A 138 12.97 -11.22 6.43
C SER A 138 13.14 -10.04 7.38
N VAL A 139 12.20 -9.12 7.35
CA VAL A 139 12.15 -7.96 8.24
C VAL A 139 10.87 -8.08 9.05
N GLU A 140 11.02 -7.96 10.34
CA GLU A 140 9.86 -7.82 11.21
C GLU A 140 9.17 -6.50 10.95
N PRO A 141 7.84 -6.50 10.72
CA PRO A 141 7.10 -5.28 10.59
C PRO A 141 7.23 -4.44 11.85
N TYR A 142 7.52 -3.16 11.71
CA TYR A 142 7.59 -2.25 12.84
C TYR A 142 6.18 -2.03 13.39
N ALA A 143 5.96 -2.40 14.65
CA ALA A 143 4.75 -2.05 15.39
C ALA A 143 4.91 -0.63 15.96
N LEU A 144 3.96 0.26 15.65
CA LEU A 144 3.93 1.62 16.18
C LEU A 144 3.65 1.61 17.69
N THR A 145 4.16 2.59 18.42
CA THR A 145 3.72 2.88 19.78
C THR A 145 2.43 3.73 19.76
N LYS A 146 1.73 3.82 20.89
CA LYS A 146 0.55 4.68 21.04
C LYS A 146 0.88 6.16 20.73
N GLU A 147 2.02 6.63 21.22
CA GLU A 147 2.50 8.00 21.04
C GLU A 147 2.79 8.29 19.56
N GLU A 148 3.38 7.34 18.84
CA GLU A 148 3.64 7.47 17.41
C GLU A 148 2.34 7.51 16.60
N ILE A 149 1.34 6.68 16.96
CA ILE A 149 0.03 6.70 16.32
C ILE A 149 -0.69 8.02 16.62
N LYS A 150 -0.62 8.49 17.87
CA LYS A 150 -1.20 9.78 18.27
C LYS A 150 -0.62 10.92 17.45
N GLN A 151 0.71 11.02 17.32
CA GLN A 151 1.38 12.03 16.50
C GLN A 151 0.95 11.96 15.02
N LEU A 152 0.79 10.77 14.44
CA LEU A 152 0.28 10.59 13.09
C LEU A 152 -1.16 11.11 12.95
N CYS A 153 -2.01 10.84 13.94
CA CYS A 153 -3.39 11.33 13.99
C CYS A 153 -3.47 12.87 14.09
N GLU A 154 -2.60 13.49 14.88
CA GLU A 154 -2.60 14.94 15.12
C GLU A 154 -2.20 15.76 13.89
N VAL A 155 -1.36 15.22 13.01
CA VAL A 155 -0.96 15.90 11.77
C VAL A 155 -1.84 15.55 10.57
N SER A 156 -2.85 14.69 10.77
CA SER A 156 -3.73 14.18 9.73
C SER A 156 -5.10 14.87 9.76
N THR A 157 -5.79 14.88 8.62
CA THR A 157 -7.18 15.35 8.55
C THR A 157 -8.11 14.40 9.31
N THR A 158 -9.28 14.87 9.73
CA THR A 158 -10.30 14.06 10.45
C THR A 158 -10.62 12.76 9.74
N HIS A 159 -10.84 12.79 8.44
CA HIS A 159 -11.04 11.61 7.59
C HIS A 159 -9.94 10.56 7.80
N ARG A 160 -8.66 10.97 7.78
CA ARG A 160 -7.52 10.05 7.92
C ARG A 160 -7.29 9.65 9.37
N LYS A 161 -7.54 10.55 10.31
CA LYS A 161 -7.51 10.22 11.73
C LYS A 161 -8.44 9.06 12.03
N VAL A 162 -9.70 9.12 11.57
CA VAL A 162 -10.69 8.05 11.75
C VAL A 162 -10.23 6.76 11.05
N LEU A 163 -9.70 6.84 9.83
CA LEU A 163 -9.14 5.69 9.13
C LEU A 163 -8.01 5.02 9.92
N TYR A 164 -7.06 5.80 10.45
CA TYR A 164 -5.94 5.26 11.22
C TYR A 164 -6.39 4.65 12.56
N MET A 165 -7.39 5.24 13.20
CA MET A 165 -7.97 4.70 14.43
C MET A 165 -8.69 3.37 14.17
N ILE A 166 -9.45 3.24 13.09
CA ILE A 166 -10.05 1.98 12.69
C ILE A 166 -8.97 0.93 12.36
N LEU A 167 -7.93 1.31 11.62
CA LEU A 167 -6.83 0.39 11.27
C LEU A 167 -6.09 -0.14 12.50
N LYS A 168 -5.84 0.73 13.50
CA LYS A 168 -5.16 0.31 14.73
C LYS A 168 -5.99 -0.63 15.59
N ASP A 169 -7.31 -0.44 15.64
CA ASP A 169 -8.21 -1.26 16.46
C ASP A 169 -8.50 -2.62 15.80
N THR A 170 -8.70 -2.60 14.50
CA THR A 170 -9.21 -3.77 13.76
C THR A 170 -8.11 -4.61 13.11
N GLY A 171 -6.93 -4.03 12.92
CA GLY A 171 -5.84 -4.67 12.19
C GLY A 171 -6.16 -4.94 10.71
N LEU A 172 -7.13 -4.27 10.10
CA LEU A 172 -7.49 -4.43 8.70
C LEU A 172 -6.35 -4.04 7.76
N ARG A 173 -6.35 -4.63 6.56
CA ARG A 173 -5.53 -4.10 5.46
C ARG A 173 -6.14 -2.82 4.94
N ILE A 174 -5.32 -1.93 4.40
CA ILE A 174 -5.81 -0.63 3.88
C ILE A 174 -6.95 -0.81 2.86
N GLN A 175 -6.86 -1.76 1.95
CA GLN A 175 -7.92 -2.02 0.97
C GLN A 175 -9.23 -2.48 1.65
N GLU A 176 -9.13 -3.33 2.67
CA GLU A 176 -10.30 -3.79 3.44
C GLU A 176 -10.96 -2.61 4.16
N ALA A 177 -10.15 -1.73 4.77
CA ALA A 177 -10.65 -0.54 5.46
C ALA A 177 -11.29 0.48 4.51
N LEU A 178 -10.76 0.65 3.30
CA LEU A 178 -11.33 1.55 2.29
C LEU A 178 -12.71 1.08 1.78
N LEU A 179 -13.01 -0.21 1.89
CA LEU A 179 -14.30 -0.80 1.48
C LEU A 179 -15.37 -0.77 2.56
N ILE A 180 -15.08 -0.26 3.75
CA ILE A 180 -16.02 -0.20 4.86
C ILE A 180 -17.17 0.77 4.54
N LYS A 181 -18.40 0.31 4.81
CA LYS A 181 -19.64 1.10 4.76
C LYS A 181 -20.11 1.43 6.18
N LYS A 182 -20.96 2.44 6.30
CA LYS A 182 -21.58 2.79 7.60
C LYS A 182 -22.38 1.61 8.17
N ASP A 183 -23.08 0.90 7.31
CA ASP A 183 -23.97 -0.21 7.69
C ASP A 183 -23.20 -1.49 8.10
N ASP A 184 -21.88 -1.53 7.89
CA ASP A 184 -21.03 -2.61 8.38
C ASP A 184 -20.82 -2.54 9.90
N PHE A 185 -21.10 -1.38 10.53
CA PHE A 185 -20.98 -1.20 11.98
C PHE A 185 -22.30 -1.48 12.70
N ASP A 186 -22.21 -2.27 13.77
CA ASP A 186 -23.27 -2.36 14.76
C ASP A 186 -22.95 -1.47 15.96
N PHE A 187 -23.50 -0.25 15.95
CA PHE A 187 -23.32 0.74 17.00
C PHE A 187 -24.07 0.40 18.30
N ASN A 188 -24.98 -0.58 18.26
CA ASN A 188 -25.73 -1.04 19.45
C ASN A 188 -24.93 -2.07 20.26
N SER A 189 -23.92 -2.69 19.67
CA SER A 189 -23.04 -3.64 20.38
C SER A 189 -21.99 -2.91 21.23
N THR A 190 -21.55 -3.57 22.31
CA THR A 190 -20.48 -3.07 23.21
C THR A 190 -19.46 -4.16 23.43
N PRO A 191 -18.23 -4.02 22.88
CA PRO A 191 -17.73 -2.95 22.01
C PRO A 191 -18.43 -2.90 20.65
N VAL A 192 -18.40 -1.76 19.98
CA VAL A 192 -18.96 -1.62 18.61
C VAL A 192 -18.30 -2.61 17.69
N SER A 193 -19.11 -3.41 17.01
CA SER A 193 -18.63 -4.41 16.07
C SER A 193 -18.65 -3.90 14.62
N LEU A 194 -17.63 -4.30 13.87
CA LEU A 194 -17.49 -4.08 12.44
C LEU A 194 -17.54 -5.44 11.73
N ASN A 195 -18.54 -5.64 10.91
CA ASN A 195 -18.72 -6.84 10.10
C ASN A 195 -18.09 -6.67 8.73
N ILE A 196 -17.15 -7.54 8.37
CA ILE A 196 -16.42 -7.49 7.12
C ILE A 196 -16.91 -8.63 6.23
N PRO A 197 -17.60 -8.32 5.12
CA PRO A 197 -18.05 -9.32 4.16
C PRO A 197 -16.89 -10.08 3.49
N PRO A 198 -17.09 -11.33 3.04
CA PRO A 198 -16.03 -12.15 2.42
C PRO A 198 -15.41 -11.52 1.17
N ASN A 199 -16.20 -10.78 0.40
CA ASN A 199 -15.75 -10.10 -0.82
C ASN A 199 -14.80 -8.90 -0.57
N HIS A 200 -14.72 -8.42 0.67
CA HIS A 200 -13.78 -7.38 1.08
C HIS A 200 -12.42 -7.94 1.50
N ASP A 201 -12.35 -9.22 1.86
CA ASP A 201 -11.10 -9.89 2.22
C ASP A 201 -10.41 -10.46 0.97
N LYS A 202 -9.12 -10.19 0.84
CA LYS A 202 -8.26 -10.73 -0.24
C LYS A 202 -8.27 -12.26 -0.32
N THR A 203 -8.56 -12.92 0.80
CA THR A 203 -8.57 -14.38 0.90
C THR A 203 -9.95 -15.00 0.65
N ASN A 204 -11.01 -14.21 0.47
CA ASN A 204 -12.41 -14.64 0.24
C ASN A 204 -12.91 -15.68 1.27
N SER A 205 -12.41 -15.62 2.51
CA SER A 205 -12.61 -16.76 3.39
C SER A 205 -13.98 -16.76 4.05
N THR A 206 -14.35 -15.87 4.89
CA THR A 206 -15.62 -15.87 5.64
C THR A 206 -15.90 -14.50 6.19
N ASN A 207 -17.17 -14.25 6.55
CA ASN A 207 -17.53 -13.07 7.34
C ASN A 207 -16.62 -12.98 8.57
N GLN A 208 -16.00 -11.84 8.76
CA GLN A 208 -15.14 -11.56 9.90
C GLN A 208 -15.73 -10.40 10.69
N THR A 209 -15.72 -10.53 12.02
CA THR A 209 -16.13 -9.46 12.91
C THR A 209 -14.88 -8.89 13.60
N ARG A 210 -14.78 -7.58 13.63
CA ARG A 210 -13.77 -6.79 14.34
C ARG A 210 -14.46 -5.86 15.31
N TYR A 211 -13.69 -5.25 16.19
CA TYR A 211 -14.22 -4.33 17.18
C TYR A 211 -13.43 -3.03 17.14
N ILE A 212 -14.08 -1.94 17.47
CA ILE A 212 -13.44 -0.63 17.64
C ILE A 212 -13.62 -0.18 19.09
N THR A 213 -12.64 0.61 19.57
CA THR A 213 -12.66 1.19 20.90
C THR A 213 -13.77 2.25 21.03
N SER A 214 -14.18 2.55 22.26
CA SER A 214 -15.10 3.64 22.57
C SER A 214 -14.57 4.98 22.03
N GLU A 215 -13.26 5.21 22.13
CA GLU A 215 -12.56 6.37 21.58
C GLU A 215 -12.72 6.45 20.03
N THR A 216 -12.47 5.36 19.33
CA THR A 216 -12.62 5.30 17.86
C THR A 216 -14.08 5.50 17.45
N ARG A 217 -15.01 4.95 18.22
CA ARG A 217 -16.45 5.18 18.02
C ARG A 217 -16.78 6.67 18.05
N GLU A 218 -16.33 7.41 19.07
CA GLU A 218 -16.61 8.84 19.20
C GLU A 218 -16.10 9.64 18.00
N PHE A 219 -14.85 9.42 17.59
CA PHE A 219 -14.31 10.05 16.38
C PHE A 219 -15.05 9.66 15.11
N LEU A 220 -15.48 8.40 14.98
CA LEU A 220 -16.28 7.94 13.85
C LEU A 220 -17.64 8.60 13.81
N GLU A 221 -18.34 8.69 14.96
CA GLU A 221 -19.64 9.35 15.04
C GLU A 221 -19.57 10.84 14.69
N LEU A 222 -18.52 11.55 15.17
CA LEU A 222 -18.26 12.94 14.79
C LEU A 222 -18.01 13.07 13.28
N TYR A 223 -17.19 12.19 12.72
CA TYR A 223 -16.92 12.18 11.29
C TYR A 223 -18.19 11.94 10.46
N LEU A 224 -19.03 10.99 10.87
CA LEU A 224 -20.31 10.71 10.20
C LEU A 224 -21.32 11.88 10.26
N LYS A 225 -21.25 12.70 11.31
CA LYS A 225 -22.10 13.91 11.45
C LYS A 225 -21.59 15.07 10.58
N SER A 226 -20.27 15.20 10.44
CA SER A 226 -19.62 16.32 9.75
C SER A 226 -19.40 16.10 8.24
N SER A 227 -19.57 14.86 7.75
CA SER A 227 -19.22 14.49 6.38
C SER A 227 -20.40 13.87 5.64
N GLU A 228 -20.60 14.26 4.39
CA GLU A 228 -21.50 13.55 3.47
C GLU A 228 -20.87 12.22 3.05
N VAL A 229 -21.06 11.20 3.88
CA VAL A 229 -20.63 9.84 3.56
C VAL A 229 -21.63 9.24 2.57
N LYS A 230 -21.10 8.84 1.41
CA LYS A 230 -21.90 8.15 0.36
C LYS A 230 -22.04 6.65 0.71
N GLU A 231 -21.66 5.78 -0.20
CA GLU A 231 -21.74 4.33 0.00
C GLU A 231 -20.62 3.83 0.93
N TYR A 232 -19.37 4.26 0.69
CA TYR A 232 -18.20 3.87 1.47
C TYR A 232 -17.72 5.03 2.34
N LEU A 233 -17.14 4.72 3.51
CA LEU A 233 -16.64 5.74 4.42
C LEU A 233 -15.45 6.53 3.86
N PHE A 234 -14.57 5.88 3.11
CA PHE A 234 -13.26 6.43 2.77
C PHE A 234 -13.01 6.55 1.27
N ILE A 235 -13.89 6.02 0.43
CA ILE A 235 -13.79 6.14 -1.03
C ILE A 235 -15.13 6.58 -1.62
N PRO A 236 -15.12 7.38 -2.69
CA PRO A 236 -16.35 7.84 -3.32
C PRO A 236 -17.07 6.72 -4.09
N ARG A 237 -16.30 5.79 -4.69
CA ARG A 237 -16.80 4.68 -5.50
C ARG A 237 -15.77 3.52 -5.54
N LEU A 238 -16.26 2.29 -5.74
CA LEU A 238 -15.44 1.07 -5.80
C LEU A 238 -14.37 1.11 -6.90
N GLU A 239 -14.66 1.70 -8.04
CA GLU A 239 -13.73 1.83 -9.17
C GLU A 239 -12.46 2.61 -8.82
N HIS A 240 -12.52 3.49 -7.82
CA HIS A 240 -11.38 4.28 -7.34
C HIS A 240 -10.53 3.59 -6.27
N LEU A 241 -10.89 2.37 -5.84
CA LEU A 241 -10.24 1.67 -4.72
C LEU A 241 -8.72 1.63 -4.85
N HIS A 242 -8.22 1.20 -6.01
CA HIS A 242 -6.76 1.06 -6.20
C HIS A 242 -6.04 2.40 -6.21
N GLN A 243 -6.64 3.42 -6.82
CA GLN A 243 -6.10 4.78 -6.84
C GLN A 243 -6.10 5.37 -5.44
N GLN A 244 -7.16 5.15 -4.67
CA GLN A 244 -7.26 5.63 -3.30
C GLN A 244 -6.29 4.92 -2.37
N GLU A 245 -6.07 3.59 -2.52
CA GLU A 245 -5.02 2.87 -1.80
C GLU A 245 -3.66 3.56 -1.95
N GLN A 246 -3.26 3.82 -3.20
CA GLN A 246 -1.97 4.48 -3.49
C GLN A 246 -1.92 5.91 -2.94
N ASN A 247 -3.04 6.62 -3.00
CA ASN A 247 -3.14 7.97 -2.47
C ASN A 247 -3.00 7.98 -0.95
N GLU A 248 -3.65 7.07 -0.24
CA GLU A 248 -3.54 6.96 1.22
C GLU A 248 -2.14 6.55 1.66
N GLU A 249 -1.47 5.64 0.96
CA GLU A 249 -0.06 5.31 1.20
C GLU A 249 0.84 6.55 1.03
N ARG A 250 0.62 7.35 -0.03
CA ARG A 250 1.36 8.58 -0.28
C ARG A 250 1.11 9.64 0.79
N ILE A 251 -0.12 9.80 1.23
CA ILE A 251 -0.47 10.79 2.25
C ILE A 251 0.05 10.37 3.63
N PHE A 252 -0.01 9.08 3.94
CA PHE A 252 0.63 8.55 5.14
C PHE A 252 2.14 8.84 5.13
N ASP A 253 2.79 8.70 3.97
CA ASP A 253 4.21 9.03 3.80
C ASP A 253 4.51 10.52 4.06
N ILE A 254 3.60 11.41 3.64
CA ILE A 254 3.70 12.85 3.93
C ILE A 254 3.53 13.11 5.43
N ALA A 255 2.51 12.53 6.07
CA ALA A 255 2.28 12.67 7.51
C ALA A 255 3.48 12.18 8.31
N ARG A 256 3.98 10.99 7.97
CA ARG A 256 5.16 10.38 8.57
C ARG A 256 6.41 11.28 8.48
N LYS A 257 6.65 11.89 7.32
CA LYS A 257 7.76 12.82 7.13
C LYS A 257 7.60 14.09 7.95
N LYS A 258 6.37 14.63 8.05
CA LYS A 258 6.06 15.83 8.80
C LYS A 258 6.42 15.70 10.29
N ILE A 259 6.28 14.51 10.86
CA ILE A 259 6.62 14.23 12.27
C ILE A 259 8.02 13.61 12.44
N GLY A 260 8.85 13.60 11.40
CA GLY A 260 10.25 13.17 11.49
C GLY A 260 10.48 11.65 11.49
N PHE A 261 9.48 10.83 11.19
CA PHE A 261 9.63 9.37 11.15
C PHE A 261 10.26 8.91 9.83
N THR A 262 11.54 9.20 9.64
CA THR A 262 12.25 8.96 8.37
C THR A 262 13.12 7.68 8.38
N LYS A 263 13.22 6.98 9.51
CA LYS A 263 14.06 5.77 9.66
C LYS A 263 13.72 4.70 8.63
N ARG A 264 14.77 4.10 8.06
CA ARG A 264 14.69 3.03 7.06
C ARG A 264 15.39 1.77 7.54
N TYR A 265 15.01 0.63 6.96
CA TYR A 265 15.76 -0.62 7.12
C TYR A 265 17.01 -0.59 6.24
N GLU A 266 18.17 -0.92 6.81
CA GLU A 266 19.47 -0.83 6.13
C GLU A 266 19.57 -1.71 4.87
N HIS A 267 19.04 -2.94 4.95
CA HIS A 267 19.21 -3.93 3.89
C HIS A 267 18.30 -3.75 2.66
N ASN A 268 17.19 -3.02 2.76
CA ASN A 268 16.24 -2.83 1.66
C ASN A 268 15.80 -1.38 1.43
N ASN A 269 16.33 -0.47 2.25
CA ASN A 269 16.04 0.97 2.22
C ASN A 269 14.53 1.33 2.31
N ARG A 270 13.67 0.40 2.76
CA ARG A 270 12.24 0.67 3.00
C ARG A 270 12.06 1.41 4.32
N HIS A 271 11.08 2.28 4.37
CA HIS A 271 10.72 2.94 5.62
C HIS A 271 10.26 1.91 6.65
N LYS A 272 10.69 2.10 7.92
CA LYS A 272 10.26 1.25 9.04
C LYS A 272 8.77 1.44 9.32
N ILE A 273 8.32 2.70 9.34
CA ILE A 273 6.93 3.07 9.58
C ILE A 273 6.23 3.26 8.25
N VAL A 274 5.21 2.46 8.01
CA VAL A 274 4.30 2.48 6.85
C VAL A 274 2.87 2.32 7.35
N ILE A 275 1.87 2.58 6.51
CA ILE A 275 0.46 2.45 6.93
C ILE A 275 0.14 1.06 7.50
N HIS A 276 0.80 0.01 7.00
CA HIS A 276 0.66 -1.36 7.51
C HIS A 276 1.19 -1.54 8.94
N SER A 277 2.00 -0.60 9.46
CA SER A 277 2.47 -0.61 10.85
C SER A 277 1.34 -0.43 11.88
N LEU A 278 0.21 0.17 11.48
CA LEU A 278 -1.02 0.21 12.30
C LEU A 278 -1.59 -1.20 12.53
N ARG A 279 -1.57 -2.04 11.50
CA ARG A 279 -1.97 -3.45 11.64
C ARG A 279 -0.95 -4.25 12.47
N ALA A 280 0.34 -3.96 12.36
CA ALA A 280 1.35 -4.56 13.20
C ALA A 280 1.13 -4.20 14.68
N PHE A 281 0.80 -2.95 15.00
CA PHE A 281 0.41 -2.53 16.34
C PHE A 281 -0.75 -3.39 16.88
N CYS A 282 -1.86 -3.50 16.12
CA CYS A 282 -3.00 -4.32 16.50
C CYS A 282 -2.58 -5.78 16.80
N GLY A 283 -1.82 -6.38 15.88
CA GLY A 283 -1.34 -7.73 16.04
C GLY A 283 -0.46 -7.92 17.28
N THR A 284 0.43 -6.96 17.56
CA THR A 284 1.32 -6.98 18.72
C THR A 284 0.53 -6.90 20.03
N VAL A 285 -0.39 -5.94 20.17
CA VAL A 285 -1.24 -5.80 21.37
C VAL A 285 -2.01 -7.10 21.65
N LEU A 286 -2.60 -7.69 20.61
CA LEU A 286 -3.36 -8.93 20.74
C LEU A 286 -2.45 -10.12 21.08
N ALA A 287 -1.25 -10.21 20.48
CA ALA A 287 -0.31 -11.29 20.73
C ALA A 287 0.24 -11.26 22.17
N GLU A 288 0.56 -10.08 22.68
CA GLU A 288 1.03 -9.89 24.05
C GLU A 288 -0.02 -10.31 25.12
N LYS A 289 -1.31 -10.09 24.84
CA LYS A 289 -2.39 -10.38 25.78
C LYS A 289 -2.99 -11.78 25.64
N TYR A 290 -3.07 -12.29 24.40
CA TYR A 290 -3.80 -13.53 24.10
C TYR A 290 -2.99 -14.56 23.30
N GLY A 291 -1.73 -14.26 22.99
CA GLY A 291 -0.84 -15.13 22.21
C GLY A 291 -0.97 -14.92 20.69
N GLU A 292 0.06 -15.35 19.97
CA GLU A 292 0.21 -15.16 18.53
C GLU A 292 -0.92 -15.80 17.71
N GLU A 293 -1.38 -17.00 18.11
CA GLU A 293 -2.45 -17.71 17.40
C GLU A 293 -3.75 -16.91 17.39
N PHE A 294 -4.10 -16.31 18.54
CA PHE A 294 -5.27 -15.45 18.64
C PHE A 294 -5.10 -14.20 17.77
N ALA A 295 -3.95 -13.53 17.86
CA ALA A 295 -3.65 -12.36 17.08
C ALA A 295 -3.75 -12.64 15.57
N HIS A 296 -3.12 -13.72 15.09
CA HIS A 296 -3.21 -14.16 13.70
C HIS A 296 -4.64 -14.46 13.25
N GLY A 297 -5.42 -15.15 14.10
CA GLY A 297 -6.83 -15.41 13.83
C GLY A 297 -7.66 -14.12 13.76
N TYR A 298 -7.45 -13.20 14.69
CA TYR A 298 -8.15 -11.92 14.75
C TYR A 298 -7.84 -11.05 13.53
N ILE A 299 -6.58 -10.85 13.18
CA ILE A 299 -6.21 -10.02 12.02
C ILE A 299 -6.44 -10.70 10.66
N GLY A 300 -6.88 -11.97 10.61
CA GLY A 300 -7.25 -12.67 9.37
C GLY A 300 -6.05 -13.24 8.60
N HIS A 301 -5.04 -13.76 9.29
CA HIS A 301 -3.99 -14.58 8.68
C HIS A 301 -4.50 -16.01 8.52
N SER A 302 -4.98 -16.36 7.32
CA SER A 302 -5.76 -17.57 7.02
C SER A 302 -5.04 -18.91 7.16
N LYS A 303 -3.76 -18.95 7.47
CA LYS A 303 -2.98 -20.20 7.47
C LYS A 303 -3.03 -21.00 8.76
N TYR A 304 -3.53 -20.47 9.86
CA TYR A 304 -3.54 -21.14 11.15
C TYR A 304 -4.93 -21.13 11.78
N LEU A 305 -5.49 -22.31 12.02
CA LEU A 305 -6.56 -22.64 12.99
C LEU A 305 -7.78 -21.70 13.13
N GLY A 306 -7.85 -20.59 12.42
CA GLY A 306 -9.00 -19.66 12.48
C GLY A 306 -10.35 -20.31 12.20
N GLN A 307 -10.36 -21.45 11.49
CA GLN A 307 -11.52 -22.30 11.26
C GLN A 307 -11.94 -23.08 12.52
N TYR A 308 -10.99 -23.34 13.43
CA TYR A 308 -11.20 -24.15 14.63
C TYR A 308 -11.42 -23.36 15.90
N ILE A 309 -11.28 -22.01 15.86
CA ILE A 309 -11.59 -21.18 17.02
C ILE A 309 -13.11 -21.12 17.20
N ARG A 310 -13.65 -22.09 17.92
CA ARG A 310 -15.09 -22.25 18.18
C ARG A 310 -15.71 -21.14 19.04
N ASN A 311 -14.90 -20.32 19.72
CA ASN A 311 -15.33 -19.37 20.74
C ASN A 311 -15.36 -17.90 20.28
N LYS A 312 -15.70 -17.64 19.01
CA LYS A 312 -15.88 -16.26 18.51
C LYS A 312 -16.88 -15.43 19.34
N LYS A 313 -17.80 -16.08 20.02
CA LYS A 313 -18.76 -15.43 20.96
C LYS A 313 -18.08 -14.69 22.13
N LYS A 314 -16.86 -15.06 22.50
CA LYS A 314 -16.08 -14.41 23.58
C LYS A 314 -15.24 -13.21 23.10
N TYR A 315 -15.13 -12.99 21.80
CA TYR A 315 -14.28 -11.92 21.26
C TYR A 315 -14.71 -10.51 21.72
N PRO A 316 -16.00 -10.16 21.83
CA PRO A 316 -16.39 -8.86 22.35
C PRO A 316 -15.85 -8.61 23.76
N GLU A 317 -16.02 -9.59 24.66
CA GLU A 317 -15.53 -9.50 26.04
C GLU A 317 -13.99 -9.43 26.10
N MET A 318 -13.32 -10.23 25.29
CA MET A 318 -11.85 -10.22 25.21
C MET A 318 -11.36 -8.86 24.73
N PHE A 319 -11.93 -8.31 23.68
CA PHE A 319 -11.56 -6.99 23.18
C PHE A 319 -11.83 -5.90 24.24
N LYS A 320 -12.98 -5.94 24.89
CA LYS A 320 -13.34 -4.97 25.95
C LYS A 320 -12.33 -4.98 27.09
N ARG A 321 -11.82 -6.14 27.50
CA ARG A 321 -10.79 -6.27 28.58
C ARG A 321 -9.48 -5.59 28.24
N ILE A 322 -9.13 -5.49 26.96
CA ILE A 322 -7.87 -4.91 26.49
C ILE A 322 -8.08 -3.58 25.75
N GLU A 323 -9.28 -3.04 25.76
CA GLU A 323 -9.62 -1.80 25.04
C GLU A 323 -8.65 -0.66 25.37
N ASN A 324 -8.27 -0.52 26.66
CA ASN A 324 -7.34 0.51 27.11
C ASN A 324 -5.95 0.43 26.47
N GLU A 325 -5.55 -0.78 26.00
CA GLU A 325 -4.26 -0.96 25.31
C GLU A 325 -4.30 -0.37 23.90
N PHE A 326 -5.49 -0.19 23.33
CA PHE A 326 -5.68 0.44 22.03
C PHE A 326 -5.93 1.94 22.11
N MET A 327 -6.42 2.47 23.24
CA MET A 327 -6.76 3.88 23.39
C MET A 327 -5.51 4.77 23.37
N LEU A 328 -5.58 5.86 22.61
CA LEU A 328 -4.49 6.83 22.40
C LEU A 328 -4.62 8.05 23.31
N TYR A 329 -5.85 8.42 23.66
CA TYR A 329 -6.17 9.59 24.48
C TYR A 329 -6.82 9.09 25.78
N LYS A 330 -6.44 9.67 26.91
CA LYS A 330 -7.01 9.27 28.21
C LYS A 330 -8.48 9.70 28.36
N THR A 331 -8.82 10.80 27.71
CA THR A 331 -10.18 11.34 27.55
C THR A 331 -10.28 11.82 26.12
N VAL A 332 -11.39 11.51 25.43
CA VAL A 332 -11.69 12.12 24.16
C VAL A 332 -12.07 13.57 24.48
N GLU A 333 -11.10 14.47 24.40
CA GLU A 333 -11.45 15.89 24.29
C GLU A 333 -12.20 16.02 22.98
N VAL A 334 -13.47 16.27 23.05
CA VAL A 334 -14.29 16.68 21.92
C VAL A 334 -13.72 18.01 21.48
N ILE A 335 -12.76 17.99 20.58
CA ILE A 335 -12.33 19.20 19.89
C ILE A 335 -13.50 19.52 18.98
N ASP A 336 -14.32 20.45 19.43
CA ASP A 336 -15.36 21.03 18.58
C ASP A 336 -14.65 21.70 17.41
N GLU A 337 -14.55 20.95 16.30
CA GLU A 337 -13.92 21.47 15.07
C GLU A 337 -14.66 22.71 14.57
N THR A 338 -15.91 22.89 14.97
CA THR A 338 -16.70 24.10 14.70
C THR A 338 -16.07 25.31 15.37
N GLU A 339 -15.62 25.20 16.64
CA GLU A 339 -14.90 26.28 17.31
C GLU A 339 -13.53 26.55 16.67
N LYS A 340 -12.81 25.50 16.28
CA LYS A 340 -11.51 25.63 15.62
C LYS A 340 -11.62 26.20 14.22
N ILE A 341 -12.66 25.81 13.48
CA ILE A 341 -12.98 26.37 12.16
C ILE A 341 -13.43 27.83 12.29
N MET A 342 -14.25 28.16 13.30
CA MET A 342 -14.62 29.56 13.60
C MET A 342 -13.39 30.39 13.99
N GLY A 343 -12.49 29.85 14.81
CA GLY A 343 -11.23 30.50 15.15
C GLY A 343 -10.38 30.78 13.91
N LEU A 344 -10.17 29.79 13.07
CA LEU A 344 -9.43 29.95 11.81
C LEU A 344 -10.11 30.89 10.81
N GLN A 345 -11.45 30.91 10.76
CA GLN A 345 -12.20 31.85 9.93
C GLN A 345 -12.05 33.28 10.43
N ASN A 346 -12.03 33.50 11.74
CA ASN A 346 -11.78 34.81 12.34
C ASN A 346 -10.35 35.29 12.07
N ASP A 347 -9.34 34.40 12.20
CA ASP A 347 -7.95 34.71 11.88
C ASP A 347 -7.76 35.07 10.39
N VAL A 348 -8.44 34.37 9.49
CA VAL A 348 -8.44 34.68 8.04
C VAL A 348 -9.13 36.03 7.77
N MET A 349 -10.19 36.36 8.52
CA MET A 349 -10.88 37.65 8.39
C MET A 349 -9.99 38.78 8.87
N GLU A 350 -9.32 38.62 10.00
CA GLU A 350 -8.37 39.57 10.53
C GLU A 350 -7.17 39.81 9.59
N MET A 351 -6.59 38.73 9.05
CA MET A 351 -5.54 38.83 8.04
C MET A 351 -6.00 39.57 6.77
N LYS A 352 -7.23 39.34 6.30
CA LYS A 352 -7.79 40.08 5.18
C LYS A 352 -7.94 41.56 5.47
N GLN A 353 -8.37 41.95 6.66
CA GLN A 353 -8.45 43.37 7.09
C GLN A 353 -7.08 44.01 7.11
N ILE A 354 -6.08 43.35 7.68
CA ILE A 354 -4.69 43.83 7.72
C ILE A 354 -4.13 44.00 6.31
N MET A 355 -4.38 43.05 5.41
CA MET A 355 -3.96 43.15 4.01
C MET A 355 -4.63 44.32 3.27
N GLN A 356 -5.89 44.58 3.54
CA GLN A 356 -6.58 45.79 2.99
C GLN A 356 -5.97 47.07 3.50
N GLN A 357 -5.65 47.17 4.80
CA GLN A 357 -4.98 48.34 5.37
C GLN A 357 -3.59 48.58 4.77
N ILE A 358 -2.80 47.52 4.60
CA ILE A 358 -1.49 47.59 3.95
C ILE A 358 -1.60 48.03 2.49
N SER A 359 -2.61 47.56 1.78
CA SER A 359 -2.87 47.96 0.39
C SER A 359 -3.22 49.44 0.31
N GLN A 360 -4.09 49.94 1.21
CA GLN A 360 -4.43 51.37 1.28
C GLN A 360 -3.23 52.24 1.61
N GLN A 361 -2.36 51.81 2.55
CA GLN A 361 -1.13 52.54 2.88
C GLN A 361 -0.13 52.56 1.69
N LYS A 362 -0.03 51.46 0.92
CA LYS A 362 0.77 51.45 -0.29
C LYS A 362 0.26 52.46 -1.34
N ASP A 363 -1.04 52.50 -1.56
CA ASP A 363 -1.67 53.46 -2.50
C ASP A 363 -1.44 54.91 -2.08
N ILE A 364 -1.52 55.20 -0.79
CA ILE A 364 -1.22 56.53 -0.26
C ILE A 364 0.28 56.86 -0.43
N SER A 365 1.18 55.93 -0.13
CA SER A 365 2.61 56.10 -0.31
C SER A 365 2.99 56.34 -1.79
N THR A 366 2.35 55.63 -2.71
CA THR A 366 2.56 55.80 -4.16
C THR A 366 2.05 57.16 -4.65
N LYS A 367 0.91 57.64 -4.13
CA LYS A 367 0.40 59.01 -4.41
C LYS A 367 1.33 60.11 -3.92
N ILE A 368 1.84 59.95 -2.70
CA ILE A 368 2.81 60.92 -2.10
C ILE A 368 4.11 60.94 -2.92
N GLN A 369 4.63 59.77 -3.35
CA GLN A 369 5.82 59.73 -4.20
C GLN A 369 5.62 60.40 -5.57
N LEU A 370 4.46 60.23 -6.18
CA LEU A 370 4.08 60.92 -7.42
C LEU A 370 3.97 62.45 -7.25
N GLU A 371 3.45 62.92 -6.14
CA GLU A 371 3.39 64.38 -5.85
C GLU A 371 4.78 64.97 -5.59
N ILE A 372 5.62 64.27 -4.84
CA ILE A 372 7.01 64.70 -4.61
C ILE A 372 7.78 64.76 -5.97
N GLN A 373 7.54 63.81 -6.86
CA GLN A 373 8.17 63.79 -8.19
C GLN A 373 7.70 64.99 -9.07
N LYS A 374 6.42 65.33 -9.00
CA LYS A 374 5.88 66.51 -9.67
C LYS A 374 6.40 67.85 -9.12
N LEU A 375 6.72 67.93 -7.83
CA LEU A 375 7.31 69.10 -7.21
C LEU A 375 8.80 69.27 -7.48
N LYS A 376 9.51 68.19 -7.80
CA LYS A 376 10.92 68.23 -8.22
C LYS A 376 11.16 68.56 -9.71
N THR A 377 10.09 68.53 -10.51
CA THR A 377 10.13 68.84 -11.95
C THR A 377 9.55 70.20 -12.28
N LYS A 378 9.16 70.99 -11.32
CA LYS A 378 8.90 72.44 -11.37
C LYS A 378 10.11 73.20 -10.78
#